data_ad1aacb14f297046611939abcf2789dc
#
_entry.id   ad1aacb14f297046611939abcf2789dc
#
_cell.length_a   1.000
_cell.length_b   1.000
_cell.length_c   1.000
_cell.angle_alpha   90.00
_cell.angle_beta   90.00
_cell.angle_gamma   90.00
#
_symmetry.space_group_name_H-M   'P 1'
#
loop_
_entity.id
_entity.type
_entity.pdbx_description
1 polymer ?
#
loop_
_entity_poly.entity_id
_entity_poly.type
_entity_poly.pdbx_seq_one_letter_code
_entity_poly.pdbx_strand_id
1 'polypeptide(L)'
;MKRRIVISEDEQKDIKRLYQINEDEDLYNTFVQGISQSWNELMAKRSKEGQTTSTPLSISDKPISEKGQELLKNPVFKEKLKEISQAINIDEKYIIKLMKHESGLNPTITNSIGCTGLIQFCPDSGTSKTINGVKYDLNQLKNDLSLQMDAIKEFWLSGYKSGKIKKPEDLYTFNLYPIAAGKPDDFVLQTNSTSAETVAKSNPIFNRKLGRPVDTPLTVGDLNRYYKQEGMI
;
A
#
# COMPACT_ATOMS: atom_id res chain seq x y z
N MET A 1 -3.04 -10.50 29.53
CA MET A 1 -1.89 -9.57 29.63
C MET A 1 -1.86 -8.67 28.40
N LYS A 2 -2.08 -7.35 28.54
CA LYS A 2 -1.94 -6.38 27.44
C LYS A 2 -0.44 -6.14 27.22
N ARG A 3 0.10 -6.60 26.09
CA ARG A 3 1.50 -6.31 25.72
C ARG A 3 1.58 -4.83 25.30
N ARG A 4 2.44 -4.06 25.94
CA ARG A 4 2.77 -2.68 25.55
C ARG A 4 3.64 -2.74 24.28
N ILE A 5 3.27 -1.95 23.30
CA ILE A 5 4.09 -1.71 22.10
C ILE A 5 5.28 -0.85 22.53
N VAL A 6 6.48 -1.31 22.24
CA VAL A 6 7.71 -0.53 22.43
C VAL A 6 8.25 -0.22 21.03
N ILE A 7 8.05 1.01 20.60
CA ILE A 7 8.65 1.56 19.37
C ILE A 7 9.98 2.17 19.79
N SER A 8 11.06 1.90 19.06
CA SER A 8 12.37 2.49 19.35
C SER A 8 12.33 4.01 19.16
N GLU A 9 13.21 4.75 19.85
CA GLU A 9 13.28 6.21 19.72
C GLU A 9 13.54 6.68 18.30
N ASP A 10 14.29 5.91 17.51
CA ASP A 10 14.57 6.22 16.10
C ASP A 10 13.34 5.99 15.22
N GLU A 11 12.57 4.92 15.46
CA GLU A 11 11.29 4.70 14.79
C GLU A 11 10.25 5.77 15.15
N GLN A 12 10.25 6.26 16.40
CA GLN A 12 9.42 7.39 16.82
C GLN A 12 9.79 8.68 16.08
N LYS A 13 11.09 8.97 15.96
CA LYS A 13 11.59 10.14 15.22
C LYS A 13 11.25 10.06 13.75
N ASP A 14 11.39 8.90 13.14
CA ASP A 14 11.06 8.67 11.73
C ASP A 14 9.55 8.83 11.46
N ILE A 15 8.70 8.33 12.36
CA ILE A 15 7.24 8.49 12.25
C ILE A 15 6.86 9.95 12.47
N LYS A 16 7.39 10.63 13.49
CA LYS A 16 7.15 12.05 13.73
C LYS A 16 7.57 12.90 12.54
N ARG A 17 8.73 12.60 11.93
CA ARG A 17 9.25 13.30 10.75
C ARG A 17 8.43 13.03 9.48
N LEU A 18 8.00 11.79 9.26
CA LEU A 18 7.18 11.39 8.11
C LEU A 18 5.79 12.03 8.11
N TYR A 19 5.22 12.24 9.28
CA TYR A 19 3.85 12.74 9.44
C TYR A 19 3.80 14.17 9.95
N GLN A 20 4.96 14.86 10.10
CA GLN A 20 5.07 16.22 10.66
C GLN A 20 4.30 16.39 12.00
N ILE A 21 4.27 15.31 12.79
CA ILE A 21 3.63 15.32 14.09
C ILE A 21 4.54 16.10 15.04
N ASN A 22 4.09 17.28 15.48
CA ASN A 22 4.72 18.03 16.55
C ASN A 22 4.67 17.20 17.84
N GLU A 23 5.47 17.52 18.83
CA GLU A 23 5.81 16.74 20.04
C GLU A 23 4.62 16.29 20.94
N ASP A 24 3.39 16.23 20.40
CA ASP A 24 2.20 15.83 21.12
C ASP A 24 2.08 14.28 21.14
N GLU A 25 2.45 13.71 22.27
CA GLU A 25 2.53 12.26 22.51
C GLU A 25 1.15 11.57 22.40
N ASP A 26 0.06 12.30 22.67
CA ASP A 26 -1.31 11.78 22.57
C ASP A 26 -1.77 11.63 21.10
N LEU A 27 -1.37 12.55 20.23
CA LEU A 27 -1.69 12.47 18.80
C LEU A 27 -0.95 11.31 18.12
N TYR A 28 0.31 11.08 18.52
CA TYR A 28 1.11 9.96 18.03
C TYR A 28 0.51 8.61 18.46
N ASN A 29 0.16 8.47 19.74
CA ASN A 29 -0.45 7.24 20.26
C ASN A 29 -1.82 6.97 19.62
N THR A 30 -2.64 7.99 19.40
CA THR A 30 -3.93 7.89 18.69
C THR A 30 -3.74 7.45 17.24
N PHE A 31 -2.73 7.98 16.56
CA PHE A 31 -2.39 7.63 15.18
C PHE A 31 -1.91 6.17 15.06
N VAL A 32 -0.99 5.73 15.91
CA VAL A 32 -0.48 4.34 15.92
C VAL A 32 -1.58 3.35 16.31
N GLN A 33 -2.45 3.69 17.26
CA GLN A 33 -3.61 2.87 17.62
C GLN A 33 -4.63 2.82 16.49
N GLY A 34 -4.91 3.92 15.79
CA GLY A 34 -5.83 3.98 14.66
C GLY A 34 -5.35 3.13 13.49
N ILE A 35 -4.07 3.19 13.11
CA ILE A 35 -3.49 2.33 12.09
C ILE A 35 -3.58 0.85 12.51
N SER A 36 -3.21 0.53 13.74
CA SER A 36 -3.23 -0.84 14.25
C SER A 36 -4.65 -1.41 14.29
N GLN A 37 -5.64 -0.62 14.68
CA GLN A 37 -7.04 -1.05 14.78
C GLN A 37 -7.66 -1.23 13.40
N SER A 38 -7.50 -0.26 12.50
CA SER A 38 -7.97 -0.36 11.12
C SER A 38 -7.31 -1.52 10.36
N TRP A 39 -6.02 -1.74 10.59
CA TRP A 39 -5.27 -2.85 10.01
C TRP A 39 -5.77 -4.21 10.55
N ASN A 40 -6.00 -4.33 11.86
CA ASN A 40 -6.50 -5.56 12.48
C ASN A 40 -7.94 -5.88 12.05
N GLU A 41 -8.82 -4.88 11.93
CA GLU A 41 -10.18 -5.05 11.41
C GLU A 41 -10.18 -5.43 9.92
N LEU A 42 -9.31 -4.80 9.13
CA LEU A 42 -9.05 -5.11 7.74
C LEU A 42 -8.65 -6.58 7.57
N MET A 43 -7.74 -7.03 8.42
CA MET A 43 -7.19 -8.37 8.37
C MET A 43 -8.20 -9.43 8.84
N ALA A 44 -8.99 -9.11 9.86
CA ALA A 44 -10.07 -9.99 10.33
C ALA A 44 -11.19 -10.16 9.28
N LYS A 45 -11.51 -9.14 8.48
CA LYS A 45 -12.45 -9.22 7.36
C LYS A 45 -11.89 -10.07 6.21
N ARG A 46 -10.66 -9.85 5.79
CA ARG A 46 -10.00 -10.65 4.73
C ARG A 46 -9.92 -12.14 5.07
N SER A 47 -9.71 -12.50 6.34
CA SER A 47 -9.64 -13.90 6.74
C SER A 47 -11.00 -14.62 6.69
N LYS A 48 -12.13 -13.89 6.76
CA LYS A 48 -13.48 -14.45 6.65
C LYS A 48 -13.96 -14.65 5.21
N GLU A 49 -13.43 -13.89 4.25
CA GLU A 49 -13.82 -13.94 2.83
C GLU A 49 -12.99 -14.92 1.97
N GLY A 50 -12.03 -15.60 2.57
CA GLY A 50 -11.01 -16.43 1.90
C GLY A 50 -11.44 -17.83 1.44
N GLN A 51 -12.73 -18.12 1.22
CA GLN A 51 -13.18 -19.42 0.70
C GLN A 51 -13.98 -19.29 -0.60
N THR A 52 -13.29 -18.93 -1.69
CA THR A 52 -13.75 -19.31 -3.04
C THR A 52 -12.57 -19.87 -3.82
N THR A 53 -12.73 -21.13 -4.21
CA THR A 53 -11.82 -21.90 -5.05
C THR A 53 -11.84 -21.38 -6.47
N SER A 54 -10.96 -20.43 -6.78
CA SER A 54 -10.60 -20.13 -8.18
C SER A 54 -9.08 -19.99 -8.25
N THR A 55 -8.48 -20.72 -9.17
CA THR A 55 -7.05 -20.62 -9.48
C THR A 55 -6.71 -19.16 -9.78
N PRO A 56 -5.79 -18.52 -9.05
CA PRO A 56 -5.46 -17.13 -9.31
C PRO A 56 -4.78 -17.01 -10.65
N LEU A 57 -5.36 -16.26 -11.59
CA LEU A 57 -4.70 -15.84 -12.81
C LEU A 57 -3.47 -14.97 -12.45
N SER A 58 -2.37 -15.13 -13.19
CA SER A 58 -1.21 -14.25 -13.10
C SER A 58 -1.64 -12.78 -13.36
N ILE A 59 -1.00 -11.83 -12.71
CA ILE A 59 -1.33 -10.40 -12.85
C ILE A 59 -1.05 -9.92 -14.27
N SER A 60 -0.06 -10.51 -14.95
CA SER A 60 0.22 -10.24 -16.36
C SER A 60 -1.00 -10.52 -17.25
N ASP A 61 -1.86 -11.45 -16.83
CA ASP A 61 -2.97 -11.97 -17.62
C ASP A 61 -4.33 -11.32 -17.27
N LYS A 62 -4.41 -10.50 -16.18
CA LYS A 62 -5.63 -9.75 -15.91
C LYS A 62 -5.85 -8.71 -17.01
N PRO A 63 -6.98 -8.76 -17.74
CA PRO A 63 -7.30 -7.74 -18.72
C PRO A 63 -7.43 -6.37 -18.02
N ILE A 64 -6.97 -5.34 -18.71
CA ILE A 64 -7.24 -3.96 -18.27
C ILE A 64 -8.76 -3.74 -18.41
N SER A 65 -9.39 -3.22 -17.37
CA SER A 65 -10.81 -2.89 -17.41
C SER A 65 -11.13 -1.86 -18.52
N GLU A 66 -12.37 -1.77 -18.97
CA GLU A 66 -12.80 -0.73 -19.93
C GLU A 66 -12.43 0.68 -19.40
N LYS A 67 -12.71 0.95 -18.13
CA LYS A 67 -12.31 2.20 -17.47
C LYS A 67 -10.80 2.41 -17.46
N GLY A 68 -10.02 1.34 -17.34
CA GLY A 68 -8.57 1.41 -17.41
C GLY A 68 -8.08 1.75 -18.82
N GLN A 69 -8.73 1.25 -19.86
CA GLN A 69 -8.41 1.59 -21.25
C GLN A 69 -8.74 3.06 -21.55
N GLU A 70 -9.85 3.56 -21.03
CA GLU A 70 -10.21 4.99 -21.12
C GLU A 70 -9.23 5.86 -20.35
N LEU A 71 -8.85 5.44 -19.12
CA LEU A 71 -7.87 6.14 -18.31
C LEU A 71 -6.53 6.32 -19.01
N LEU A 72 -6.03 5.29 -19.67
CA LEU A 72 -4.76 5.35 -20.42
C LEU A 72 -4.80 6.36 -21.59
N LYS A 73 -5.98 6.74 -22.06
CA LYS A 73 -6.17 7.79 -23.08
C LYS A 73 -6.36 9.18 -22.48
N ASN A 74 -6.69 9.27 -21.18
CA ASN A 74 -7.03 10.52 -20.51
C ASN A 74 -5.80 11.44 -20.39
N PRO A 75 -5.87 12.70 -20.87
CA PRO A 75 -4.74 13.62 -20.86
C PRO A 75 -4.31 14.01 -19.44
N VAL A 76 -5.26 14.19 -18.51
CA VAL A 76 -4.95 14.51 -17.10
C VAL A 76 -4.18 13.37 -16.45
N PHE A 77 -4.60 12.11 -16.69
CA PHE A 77 -3.87 10.94 -16.19
C PHE A 77 -2.43 10.90 -16.70
N LYS A 78 -2.24 11.11 -18.01
CA LYS A 78 -0.90 11.06 -18.61
C LYS A 78 0.02 12.15 -18.06
N GLU A 79 -0.47 13.36 -17.92
CA GLU A 79 0.27 14.49 -17.36
C GLU A 79 0.68 14.20 -15.92
N LYS A 80 -0.29 13.85 -15.07
CA LYS A 80 -0.06 13.54 -13.66
C LYS A 80 0.84 12.31 -13.46
N LEU A 81 0.71 11.28 -14.29
CA LEU A 81 1.58 10.11 -14.27
C LEU A 81 3.04 10.50 -14.53
N LYS A 82 3.27 11.35 -15.54
CA LYS A 82 4.61 11.89 -15.85
C LYS A 82 5.16 12.71 -14.68
N GLU A 83 4.33 13.57 -14.06
CA GLU A 83 4.75 14.33 -12.88
C GLU A 83 5.17 13.40 -11.72
N ILE A 84 4.38 12.34 -11.44
CA ILE A 84 4.70 11.36 -10.39
C ILE A 84 6.01 10.67 -10.71
N SER A 85 6.16 10.13 -11.94
CA SER A 85 7.35 9.44 -12.40
C SER A 85 8.62 10.28 -12.20
N GLN A 86 8.57 11.55 -12.58
CA GLN A 86 9.67 12.49 -12.41
C GLN A 86 9.95 12.80 -10.92
N ALA A 87 8.89 12.98 -10.12
CA ALA A 87 9.01 13.34 -8.71
C ALA A 87 9.66 12.25 -7.86
N ILE A 88 9.42 10.97 -8.18
CA ILE A 88 9.95 9.82 -7.43
C ILE A 88 11.05 9.07 -8.18
N ASN A 89 11.43 9.52 -9.37
CA ASN A 89 12.45 8.91 -10.24
C ASN A 89 12.20 7.41 -10.51
N ILE A 90 10.94 7.05 -10.80
CA ILE A 90 10.49 5.70 -11.18
C ILE A 90 9.78 5.77 -12.53
N ASP A 91 10.17 4.93 -13.49
CA ASP A 91 9.57 4.88 -14.83
C ASP A 91 8.05 4.64 -14.77
N GLU A 92 7.29 5.38 -15.57
CA GLU A 92 5.82 5.33 -15.67
C GLU A 92 5.28 3.89 -15.85
N LYS A 93 6.01 3.03 -16.57
CA LYS A 93 5.61 1.64 -16.80
C LYS A 93 5.43 0.84 -15.49
N TYR A 94 6.27 1.09 -14.48
CA TYR A 94 6.16 0.42 -13.18
C TYR A 94 4.99 0.97 -12.38
N ILE A 95 4.76 2.27 -12.43
CA ILE A 95 3.62 2.92 -11.80
C ILE A 95 2.29 2.39 -12.39
N ILE A 96 2.20 2.29 -13.71
CA ILE A 96 1.04 1.71 -14.40
C ILE A 96 0.82 0.25 -14.00
N LYS A 97 1.90 -0.56 -13.93
CA LYS A 97 1.80 -1.96 -13.50
C LYS A 97 1.27 -2.08 -12.08
N LEU A 98 1.75 -1.24 -11.15
CA LEU A 98 1.22 -1.21 -9.79
C LEU A 98 -0.27 -0.87 -9.78
N MET A 99 -0.67 0.22 -10.42
CA MET A 99 -2.09 0.62 -10.51
C MET A 99 -2.96 -0.45 -11.18
N LYS A 100 -2.43 -1.13 -12.21
CA LYS A 100 -3.11 -2.28 -12.83
C LYS A 100 -3.29 -3.42 -11.83
N HIS A 101 -2.28 -3.71 -11.04
CA HIS A 101 -2.34 -4.75 -10.00
C HIS A 101 -3.39 -4.45 -8.94
N GLU A 102 -3.40 -3.23 -8.42
CA GLU A 102 -4.26 -2.80 -7.31
C GLU A 102 -5.74 -2.69 -7.73
N SER A 103 -6.00 -2.05 -8.86
CA SER A 103 -7.35 -1.62 -9.25
C SER A 103 -7.79 -2.03 -10.66
N GLY A 104 -6.92 -2.69 -11.45
CA GLY A 104 -7.16 -2.87 -12.88
C GLY A 104 -7.18 -1.54 -13.64
N LEU A 105 -6.48 -0.51 -13.14
CA LEU A 105 -6.51 0.88 -13.63
C LEU A 105 -7.90 1.53 -13.52
N ASN A 106 -8.73 1.10 -12.57
CA ASN A 106 -10.04 1.71 -12.34
C ASN A 106 -9.96 2.75 -11.18
N PRO A 107 -10.00 4.07 -11.46
CA PRO A 107 -9.87 5.10 -10.44
C PRO A 107 -11.08 5.16 -9.50
N THR A 108 -12.23 4.59 -9.91
CA THR A 108 -13.48 4.68 -9.14
C THR A 108 -13.80 3.42 -8.34
N ILE A 109 -12.93 2.40 -8.36
CA ILE A 109 -13.18 1.15 -7.64
C ILE A 109 -13.06 1.34 -6.13
N THR A 110 -13.94 0.66 -5.40
CA THR A 110 -13.83 0.50 -3.95
C THR A 110 -13.98 -0.99 -3.63
N ASN A 111 -13.06 -1.55 -2.85
CA ASN A 111 -13.14 -2.95 -2.45
C ASN A 111 -14.06 -3.15 -1.22
N SER A 112 -14.27 -4.40 -0.80
CA SER A 112 -15.16 -4.76 0.32
C SER A 112 -14.79 -4.16 1.67
N ILE A 113 -13.54 -3.72 1.82
CA ILE A 113 -13.01 -3.13 3.06
C ILE A 113 -12.86 -1.60 2.97
N GLY A 114 -13.37 -0.99 1.89
CA GLY A 114 -13.41 0.45 1.71
C GLY A 114 -12.15 1.06 1.09
N CYS A 115 -11.14 0.26 0.70
CA CYS A 115 -9.98 0.82 -0.01
C CYS A 115 -10.39 1.24 -1.41
N THR A 116 -9.93 2.40 -1.86
CA THR A 116 -10.48 3.11 -3.01
C THR A 116 -9.40 3.57 -3.98
N GLY A 117 -9.73 3.56 -5.26
CA GLY A 117 -8.96 4.19 -6.33
C GLY A 117 -7.79 3.39 -6.86
N LEU A 118 -6.95 4.06 -7.63
CA LEU A 118 -5.88 3.46 -8.46
C LEU A 118 -4.87 2.64 -7.67
N ILE A 119 -4.54 3.05 -6.45
CA ILE A 119 -3.58 2.37 -5.58
C ILE A 119 -4.21 1.79 -4.32
N GLN A 120 -5.54 1.76 -4.26
CA GLN A 120 -6.32 1.22 -3.16
C GLN A 120 -5.99 1.87 -1.81
N PHE A 121 -6.15 3.20 -1.73
CA PHE A 121 -6.07 3.89 -0.44
C PHE A 121 -7.12 3.36 0.52
N CYS A 122 -6.67 2.76 1.61
CA CYS A 122 -7.55 2.27 2.67
C CYS A 122 -7.87 3.38 3.67
N PRO A 123 -9.10 3.47 4.17
CA PRO A 123 -9.47 4.49 5.14
C PRO A 123 -8.72 4.30 6.46
N ASP A 124 -8.31 5.41 7.08
CA ASP A 124 -7.80 5.42 8.45
C ASP A 124 -8.98 5.46 9.44
N SER A 125 -10.06 6.18 9.06
CA SER A 125 -11.30 6.29 9.85
C SER A 125 -12.46 6.69 8.94
N GLY A 126 -13.57 5.96 9.01
CA GLY A 126 -14.77 6.21 8.19
C GLY A 126 -14.44 6.15 6.70
N THR A 127 -14.60 7.26 5.99
CA THR A 127 -14.23 7.41 4.55
C THR A 127 -12.98 8.27 4.35
N SER A 128 -12.18 8.49 5.40
CA SER A 128 -11.07 9.42 5.33
C SER A 128 -9.73 8.71 5.31
N LYS A 129 -8.78 9.29 4.55
CA LYS A 129 -7.36 8.92 4.50
C LYS A 129 -6.49 10.13 4.78
N THR A 130 -5.54 10.00 5.70
CA THR A 130 -4.54 11.04 5.98
C THR A 130 -3.25 10.71 5.22
N ILE A 131 -2.76 11.68 4.45
CA ILE A 131 -1.52 11.59 3.68
C ILE A 131 -0.71 12.84 4.00
N ASN A 132 0.46 12.67 4.60
CA ASN A 132 1.35 13.78 5.01
C ASN A 132 0.64 14.87 5.82
N GLY A 133 -0.23 14.48 6.76
CA GLY A 133 -1.00 15.41 7.59
C GLY A 133 -2.24 16.02 6.94
N VAL A 134 -2.45 15.82 5.63
CA VAL A 134 -3.64 16.28 4.92
C VAL A 134 -4.70 15.17 4.90
N LYS A 135 -5.91 15.50 5.34
CA LYS A 135 -7.04 14.57 5.37
C LYS A 135 -7.81 14.63 4.05
N TYR A 136 -7.93 13.49 3.39
CA TYR A 136 -8.69 13.30 2.15
C TYR A 136 -9.96 12.50 2.41
N ASP A 137 -11.07 12.88 1.76
CA ASP A 137 -12.25 12.02 1.66
C ASP A 137 -12.08 11.07 0.46
N LEU A 138 -12.14 9.75 0.72
CA LEU A 138 -11.99 8.73 -0.30
C LEU A 138 -13.09 8.78 -1.38
N ASN A 139 -14.28 9.30 -1.03
CA ASN A 139 -15.33 9.51 -2.02
C ASN A 139 -15.01 10.66 -2.97
N GLN A 140 -14.34 11.71 -2.48
CA GLN A 140 -13.83 12.77 -3.36
C GLN A 140 -12.71 12.25 -4.24
N LEU A 141 -11.74 11.53 -3.66
CA LEU A 141 -10.62 10.95 -4.44
C LEU A 141 -11.12 10.08 -5.58
N LYS A 142 -12.12 9.22 -5.34
CA LYS A 142 -12.61 8.33 -6.37
C LYS A 142 -13.39 9.03 -7.50
N ASN A 143 -13.93 10.23 -7.25
CA ASN A 143 -14.72 10.98 -8.20
C ASN A 143 -13.93 12.11 -8.88
N ASP A 144 -12.74 12.44 -8.39
CA ASP A 144 -11.84 13.44 -8.93
C ASP A 144 -10.47 12.82 -9.23
N LEU A 145 -10.24 12.53 -10.51
CA LEU A 145 -9.00 11.90 -10.98
C LEU A 145 -7.78 12.76 -10.70
N SER A 146 -7.88 14.09 -10.87
CA SER A 146 -6.76 14.99 -10.64
C SER A 146 -6.37 14.99 -9.16
N LEU A 147 -7.35 15.14 -8.27
CA LEU A 147 -7.14 15.09 -6.83
C LEU A 147 -6.58 13.74 -6.38
N GLN A 148 -7.08 12.63 -6.96
CA GLN A 148 -6.57 11.29 -6.66
C GLN A 148 -5.10 11.14 -7.04
N MET A 149 -4.71 11.62 -8.23
CA MET A 149 -3.33 11.55 -8.71
C MET A 149 -2.40 12.45 -7.87
N ASP A 150 -2.87 13.61 -7.44
CA ASP A 150 -2.12 14.49 -6.54
C ASP A 150 -1.90 13.84 -5.16
N ALA A 151 -2.92 13.20 -4.60
CA ALA A 151 -2.80 12.44 -3.35
C ALA A 151 -1.80 11.26 -3.49
N ILE A 152 -1.81 10.56 -4.61
CA ILE A 152 -0.86 9.50 -4.93
C ILE A 152 0.57 10.05 -4.99
N LYS A 153 0.76 11.19 -5.68
CA LYS A 153 2.04 11.89 -5.76
C LYS A 153 2.59 12.22 -4.39
N GLU A 154 1.79 12.85 -3.55
CA GLU A 154 2.18 13.22 -2.18
C GLU A 154 2.55 11.99 -1.33
N PHE A 155 1.77 10.92 -1.42
CA PHE A 155 2.03 9.68 -0.70
C PHE A 155 3.38 9.08 -1.08
N TRP A 156 3.65 8.87 -2.37
CA TRP A 156 4.89 8.26 -2.82
C TRP A 156 6.10 9.20 -2.72
N LEU A 157 5.89 10.50 -2.89
CA LEU A 157 6.95 11.50 -2.72
C LEU A 157 7.48 11.50 -1.29
N SER A 158 6.65 11.25 -0.29
CA SER A 158 7.10 11.12 1.10
C SER A 158 8.02 9.92 1.29
N GLY A 159 7.69 8.79 0.66
CA GLY A 159 8.54 7.60 0.63
C GLY A 159 9.87 7.82 -0.08
N TYR A 160 9.85 8.54 -1.20
CA TYR A 160 11.05 8.90 -1.94
C TYR A 160 11.96 9.86 -1.14
N LYS A 161 11.41 10.94 -0.60
CA LYS A 161 12.16 11.92 0.21
C LYS A 161 12.76 11.30 1.48
N SER A 162 12.09 10.32 2.08
CA SER A 162 12.60 9.57 3.25
C SER A 162 13.60 8.47 2.88
N GLY A 163 13.93 8.29 1.60
CA GLY A 163 14.87 7.26 1.13
C GLY A 163 14.32 5.83 1.18
N LYS A 164 13.01 5.66 1.37
CA LYS A 164 12.35 4.35 1.37
C LYS A 164 12.03 3.85 -0.04
N ILE A 165 11.79 4.75 -0.99
CA ILE A 165 11.56 4.42 -2.40
C ILE A 165 12.81 4.83 -3.19
N LYS A 166 13.53 3.86 -3.75
CA LYS A 166 14.72 4.06 -4.59
C LYS A 166 14.63 3.32 -5.92
N LYS A 167 13.80 2.28 -5.99
CA LYS A 167 13.61 1.39 -7.13
C LYS A 167 12.16 0.89 -7.19
N PRO A 168 11.72 0.28 -8.30
CA PRO A 168 10.34 -0.18 -8.44
C PRO A 168 9.86 -1.13 -7.34
N GLU A 169 10.72 -2.05 -6.89
CA GLU A 169 10.38 -2.97 -5.80
C GLU A 169 10.02 -2.23 -4.51
N ASP A 170 10.76 -1.17 -4.20
CA ASP A 170 10.50 -0.36 -3.01
C ASP A 170 9.16 0.37 -3.12
N LEU A 171 8.80 0.85 -4.34
CA LEU A 171 7.51 1.49 -4.59
C LEU A 171 6.35 0.52 -4.31
N TYR A 172 6.43 -0.71 -4.80
CA TYR A 172 5.42 -1.74 -4.55
C TYR A 172 5.34 -2.10 -3.07
N THR A 173 6.50 -2.27 -2.43
CA THR A 173 6.57 -2.55 -0.99
C THR A 173 6.04 -1.37 -0.18
N PHE A 174 6.33 -0.11 -0.57
CA PHE A 174 5.81 1.08 0.11
C PHE A 174 4.28 1.17 0.01
N ASN A 175 3.72 0.83 -1.13
CA ASN A 175 2.27 0.83 -1.32
C ASN A 175 1.57 -0.22 -0.43
N LEU A 176 2.17 -1.41 -0.30
CA LEU A 176 1.62 -2.52 0.48
C LEU A 176 1.92 -2.40 1.98
N TYR A 177 3.19 -2.07 2.32
CA TYR A 177 3.71 -2.12 3.68
C TYR A 177 4.82 -1.09 3.90
N PRO A 178 4.47 0.20 4.11
CA PRO A 178 5.40 1.33 4.09
C PRO A 178 6.62 1.22 5.00
N ILE A 179 6.50 0.50 6.13
CA ILE A 179 7.62 0.34 7.08
C ILE A 179 8.69 -0.63 6.57
N ALA A 180 8.35 -1.52 5.64
CA ALA A 180 9.28 -2.48 5.06
C ALA A 180 9.99 -1.97 3.80
N ALA A 181 9.50 -0.87 3.20
CA ALA A 181 10.10 -0.30 2.01
C ALA A 181 11.52 0.21 2.28
N GLY A 182 12.45 -0.14 1.38
CA GLY A 182 13.87 0.18 1.51
C GLY A 182 14.64 -0.64 2.55
N LYS A 183 13.99 -1.60 3.22
CA LYS A 183 14.65 -2.55 4.12
C LYS A 183 15.32 -3.69 3.33
N PRO A 184 16.33 -4.38 3.91
CA PRO A 184 16.99 -5.50 3.26
C PRO A 184 16.05 -6.70 3.06
N ASP A 185 16.42 -7.61 2.16
CA ASP A 185 15.58 -8.74 1.74
C ASP A 185 15.21 -9.71 2.87
N ASP A 186 16.01 -9.81 3.93
CA ASP A 186 15.76 -10.63 5.11
C ASP A 186 14.84 -9.97 6.14
N PHE A 187 14.46 -8.70 5.95
CA PHE A 187 13.55 -8.01 6.85
C PHE A 187 12.18 -8.68 6.86
N VAL A 188 11.76 -9.16 8.03
CA VAL A 188 10.47 -9.83 8.23
C VAL A 188 9.34 -8.78 8.34
N LEU A 189 8.26 -9.01 7.60
CA LEU A 189 7.08 -8.13 7.62
C LEU A 189 6.29 -8.33 8.92
N GLN A 190 6.49 -7.44 9.85
CA GLN A 190 5.76 -7.39 11.13
C GLN A 190 5.75 -5.97 11.70
N THR A 191 4.86 -5.71 12.65
CA THR A 191 4.88 -4.51 13.48
C THR A 191 4.93 -4.89 14.94
N ASN A 192 5.13 -3.93 15.83
CA ASN A 192 5.05 -4.18 17.28
C ASN A 192 3.64 -4.67 17.71
N SER A 193 2.61 -4.40 16.92
CA SER A 193 1.21 -4.76 17.19
C SER A 193 0.71 -5.94 16.36
N THR A 194 1.43 -6.35 15.30
CA THR A 194 0.97 -7.39 14.37
C THR A 194 2.10 -8.36 14.11
N SER A 195 1.91 -9.63 14.48
CA SER A 195 2.92 -10.67 14.29
C SER A 195 3.15 -10.99 12.82
N ALA A 196 4.32 -11.52 12.51
CA ALA A 196 4.71 -11.93 11.16
C ALA A 196 3.72 -12.95 10.55
N GLU A 197 3.23 -13.90 11.35
CA GLU A 197 2.25 -14.91 10.94
C GLU A 197 0.90 -14.25 10.61
N THR A 198 0.50 -13.23 11.37
CA THR A 198 -0.74 -12.48 11.11
C THR A 198 -0.63 -11.72 9.80
N VAL A 199 0.51 -11.05 9.54
CA VAL A 199 0.77 -10.37 8.26
C VAL A 199 0.71 -11.37 7.11
N ALA A 200 1.33 -12.53 7.26
CA ALA A 200 1.34 -13.58 6.25
C ALA A 200 -0.06 -14.13 5.96
N LYS A 201 -0.83 -14.48 6.99
CA LYS A 201 -2.22 -14.97 6.86
C LYS A 201 -3.14 -13.96 6.18
N SER A 202 -2.87 -12.70 6.36
CA SER A 202 -3.65 -11.62 5.76
C SER A 202 -3.28 -11.34 4.30
N ASN A 203 -2.13 -11.85 3.88
CA ASN A 203 -1.60 -11.71 2.52
C ASN A 203 -1.25 -13.07 1.92
N PRO A 204 -2.19 -14.05 1.90
CA PRO A 204 -1.91 -15.46 1.59
C PRO A 204 -1.43 -15.67 0.15
N ILE A 205 -1.68 -14.71 -0.74
CA ILE A 205 -1.29 -14.79 -2.15
C ILE A 205 0.23 -14.94 -2.31
N PHE A 206 1.02 -14.24 -1.51
CA PHE A 206 2.48 -14.29 -1.57
C PHE A 206 2.98 -15.72 -1.27
N ASN A 207 2.54 -16.29 -0.16
CA ASN A 207 2.95 -17.64 0.23
C ASN A 207 2.42 -18.72 -0.73
N ARG A 208 1.18 -18.59 -1.22
CA ARG A 208 0.62 -19.51 -2.22
C ARG A 208 1.45 -19.53 -3.51
N LYS A 209 1.85 -18.35 -3.99
CA LYS A 209 2.70 -18.22 -5.19
C LYS A 209 4.11 -18.75 -4.97
N LEU A 210 4.61 -18.66 -3.74
CA LEU A 210 5.90 -19.22 -3.35
C LEU A 210 5.83 -20.71 -2.96
N GLY A 211 4.65 -21.35 -3.04
CA GLY A 211 4.47 -22.77 -2.70
C GLY A 211 4.67 -23.09 -1.22
N ARG A 212 4.36 -22.13 -0.32
CA ARG A 212 4.56 -22.25 1.12
C ARG A 212 3.23 -22.21 1.91
N PRO A 213 3.19 -22.72 3.16
CA PRO A 213 2.05 -22.51 4.05
C PRO A 213 1.70 -21.03 4.19
N VAL A 214 0.41 -20.70 4.22
CA VAL A 214 -0.10 -19.31 4.18
C VAL A 214 0.29 -18.46 5.38
N ASP A 215 0.68 -19.09 6.49
CA ASP A 215 1.12 -18.45 7.73
C ASP A 215 2.65 -18.31 7.85
N THR A 216 3.41 -18.77 6.85
CA THR A 216 4.87 -18.58 6.82
C THR A 216 5.20 -17.09 6.83
N PRO A 217 6.00 -16.59 7.79
CA PRO A 217 6.41 -15.20 7.82
C PRO A 217 6.95 -14.71 6.47
N LEU A 218 6.49 -13.54 6.03
CA LEU A 218 6.93 -12.92 4.78
C LEU A 218 8.12 -12.00 5.04
N THR A 219 9.04 -11.97 4.08
CA THR A 219 10.16 -11.03 4.06
C THR A 219 10.06 -10.06 2.88
N VAL A 220 10.85 -9.00 2.88
CA VAL A 220 10.99 -8.09 1.72
C VAL A 220 11.44 -8.86 0.48
N GLY A 221 12.37 -9.81 0.64
CA GLY A 221 12.82 -10.68 -0.45
C GLY A 221 11.71 -11.58 -1.02
N ASP A 222 10.74 -11.98 -0.20
CA ASP A 222 9.56 -12.72 -0.66
C ASP A 222 8.66 -11.84 -1.54
N LEU A 223 8.44 -10.57 -1.14
CA LEU A 223 7.71 -9.61 -1.95
C LEU A 223 8.41 -9.35 -3.28
N ASN A 224 9.73 -9.14 -3.25
CA ASN A 224 10.54 -8.91 -4.45
C ASN A 224 10.46 -10.10 -5.42
N ARG A 225 10.51 -11.34 -4.91
CA ARG A 225 10.32 -12.54 -5.73
C ARG A 225 8.93 -12.58 -6.35
N TYR A 226 7.90 -12.30 -5.58
CA TYR A 226 6.53 -12.25 -6.07
C TYR A 226 6.38 -11.21 -7.19
N TYR A 227 6.88 -9.98 -7.00
CA TYR A 227 6.78 -8.92 -8.02
C TYR A 227 7.46 -9.32 -9.34
N LYS A 228 8.61 -10.02 -9.27
CA LYS A 228 9.30 -10.56 -10.45
C LYS A 228 8.47 -11.65 -11.13
N GLN A 229 7.96 -12.61 -10.37
CA GLN A 229 7.13 -13.70 -10.91
C GLN A 229 5.85 -13.22 -11.58
N GLU A 230 5.26 -12.14 -11.08
CA GLU A 230 4.06 -11.53 -11.64
C GLU A 230 4.38 -10.51 -12.76
N GLY A 231 5.63 -10.39 -13.18
CA GLY A 231 6.04 -9.47 -14.25
C GLY A 231 5.81 -7.98 -13.92
N MET A 232 5.75 -7.65 -12.62
CA MET A 232 5.56 -6.27 -12.17
C MET A 232 6.85 -5.45 -12.30
N ILE A 233 7.99 -6.12 -12.17
CA ILE A 233 9.34 -5.54 -12.29
C ILE A 233 10.18 -6.39 -13.21
#